data_e191827f121b39e7407092c8f9edbfa7
#
_entry.id   e191827f121b39e7407092c8f9edbfa7
#
_cell.length_a   1.000
_cell.length_b   1.000
_cell.length_c   1.000
_cell.angle_alpha   90.00
_cell.angle_beta   90.00
_cell.angle_gamma   90.00
#
_symmetry.space_group_name_H-M   'P 1'
#
loop_
_entity.id
_entity.type
_entity.pdbx_description
1 polymer ?
#
loop_
_entity_poly.entity_id
_entity_poly.type
_entity_poly.pdbx_seq_one_letter_code
_entity_poly.pdbx_strand_id
1 'polypeptide(L)'
;MKSLFTLLAAFVVLQAQSQTEKWDLKRCVEYAVEHNISVKQADIQARIAAIQAKQSKLAVYPSVSGSSGLGMRFGRSIDPTTNAFSTTQFLYQNFGLSGGMQLYNYGSLKNSATVADLNAKAALTDVDKIANDISLSVANFYLTVLAAAEQVKITQVQIGQTLTQLEITKKRVDAGALPELNLAEIQVQLASDSSNYIAAYTGYEQNILNLQGLLNLDPAVPFEVATPNINTIPIPSFAELQPAMVYEMALGTQPLQKANAIRLEAAKKSVMVAKAQQYPTISVGGNLASNFSNSFKKTTGASFLGYGPAVPGYDSKVSIAGQDYYVQSPMYKINQTNRNISEIWDGWSKQLSNNFGQNIGFNVSIPIFNAGQAKASYQRANLNVKNVELQKEQADVTLKQNIYTAYNNATAALQKLNASTKAVETAQKAYDFASKRYEVGLLSSLDLITNQNNLLRAKVQQLSNQYDYIFKMEVLEFYKGQGVKF
;
A
#
# COMPACT_ATOMS: atom_id res chain seq x y z
N MET A 1 43.93 -39.89 -11.80
CA MET A 1 44.51 -38.95 -10.81
C MET A 1 44.38 -37.45 -11.23
N LYS A 2 44.48 -37.10 -12.52
CA LYS A 2 44.33 -35.67 -12.95
C LYS A 2 42.90 -35.08 -12.78
N SER A 3 41.84 -35.91 -12.93
CA SER A 3 40.45 -35.46 -12.78
C SER A 3 39.99 -35.27 -11.32
N LEU A 4 40.67 -35.95 -10.36
CA LEU A 4 40.35 -35.75 -8.93
C LEU A 4 40.96 -34.48 -8.37
N PHE A 5 42.11 -34.05 -8.92
CA PHE A 5 42.78 -32.80 -8.54
C PHE A 5 42.01 -31.55 -9.06
N THR A 6 41.40 -31.65 -10.24
CA THR A 6 40.56 -30.56 -10.79
C THR A 6 39.24 -30.38 -10.03
N LEU A 7 38.64 -31.47 -9.53
CA LEU A 7 37.43 -31.40 -8.70
C LEU A 7 37.73 -30.84 -7.29
N LEU A 8 38.88 -31.19 -6.70
CA LEU A 8 39.32 -30.65 -5.41
C LEU A 8 39.67 -29.14 -5.51
N ALA A 9 40.32 -28.72 -6.59
CA ALA A 9 40.61 -27.31 -6.86
C ALA A 9 39.34 -26.47 -7.10
N ALA A 10 38.33 -27.03 -7.78
CA ALA A 10 37.02 -26.36 -7.97
C ALA A 10 36.23 -26.20 -6.66
N PHE A 11 36.38 -27.17 -5.70
CA PHE A 11 35.72 -27.08 -4.39
C PHE A 11 36.38 -26.05 -3.46
N VAL A 12 37.68 -25.84 -3.58
CA VAL A 12 38.45 -24.84 -2.80
C VAL A 12 38.14 -23.40 -3.31
N VAL A 13 37.90 -23.22 -4.61
CA VAL A 13 37.56 -21.92 -5.19
C VAL A 13 36.11 -21.48 -4.83
N LEU A 14 35.20 -22.43 -4.57
CA LEU A 14 33.84 -22.15 -4.12
C LEU A 14 33.74 -21.73 -2.64
N GLN A 15 34.76 -21.98 -1.85
CA GLN A 15 34.80 -21.54 -0.43
C GLN A 15 35.48 -20.18 -0.22
N ALA A 16 36.06 -19.58 -1.23
CA ALA A 16 36.85 -18.35 -1.09
C ALA A 16 36.02 -17.04 -1.27
N GLN A 17 34.70 -17.09 -1.38
CA GLN A 17 33.86 -15.90 -1.60
C GLN A 17 32.74 -15.70 -0.59
N SER A 18 32.94 -16.11 0.65
CA SER A 18 32.05 -15.65 1.73
C SER A 18 32.74 -14.57 2.58
N GLN A 19 33.30 -13.55 1.96
CA GLN A 19 33.43 -12.26 2.64
C GLN A 19 32.03 -11.68 2.68
N THR A 20 31.40 -11.71 3.84
CA THR A 20 30.16 -10.97 4.08
C THR A 20 30.44 -9.51 3.77
N GLU A 21 29.94 -9.06 2.63
CA GLU A 21 30.10 -7.68 2.19
C GLU A 21 29.39 -6.79 3.21
N LYS A 22 30.16 -5.93 3.90
CA LYS A 22 29.60 -5.05 4.92
C LYS A 22 28.68 -4.01 4.28
N TRP A 23 27.50 -3.88 4.86
CA TRP A 23 26.49 -2.99 4.36
C TRP A 23 26.68 -1.57 4.94
N ASP A 24 26.84 -0.61 4.06
CA ASP A 24 26.79 0.80 4.42
C ASP A 24 25.33 1.30 4.53
N LEU A 25 25.12 2.50 5.05
CA LEU A 25 23.79 3.05 5.23
C LEU A 25 23.05 3.22 3.88
N LYS A 26 23.75 3.68 2.85
CA LYS A 26 23.17 3.90 1.53
C LYS A 26 22.59 2.60 0.97
N ARG A 27 23.36 1.53 1.01
CA ARG A 27 22.92 0.20 0.57
C ARG A 27 21.74 -0.31 1.40
N CYS A 28 21.76 -0.11 2.73
CA CYS A 28 20.64 -0.48 3.60
C CYS A 28 19.36 0.26 3.21
N VAL A 29 19.45 1.56 2.94
CA VAL A 29 18.30 2.39 2.54
C VAL A 29 17.77 1.96 1.16
N GLU A 30 18.65 1.83 0.16
CA GLU A 30 18.26 1.41 -1.19
C GLU A 30 17.57 0.04 -1.17
N TYR A 31 18.15 -0.91 -0.46
CA TYR A 31 17.59 -2.25 -0.31
C TYR A 31 16.23 -2.24 0.42
N ALA A 32 16.11 -1.47 1.51
CA ALA A 32 14.86 -1.35 2.24
C ALA A 32 13.75 -0.77 1.36
N VAL A 33 14.02 0.31 0.63
CA VAL A 33 13.02 0.94 -0.27
C VAL A 33 12.53 -0.05 -1.33
N GLU A 34 13.42 -0.92 -1.84
CA GLU A 34 13.06 -1.91 -2.85
C GLU A 34 12.33 -3.13 -2.28
N HIS A 35 12.71 -3.58 -1.06
CA HIS A 35 12.29 -4.88 -0.53
C HIS A 35 11.28 -4.78 0.61
N ASN A 36 11.14 -3.63 1.28
CA ASN A 36 10.23 -3.47 2.41
C ASN A 36 8.76 -3.70 2.00
N ILE A 37 8.05 -4.48 2.81
CA ILE A 37 6.66 -4.88 2.55
C ILE A 37 5.72 -3.66 2.50
N SER A 38 5.93 -2.67 3.36
CA SER A 38 5.08 -1.46 3.40
C SER A 38 5.20 -0.63 2.13
N VAL A 39 6.41 -0.50 1.57
CA VAL A 39 6.66 0.19 0.30
C VAL A 39 6.00 -0.59 -0.85
N LYS A 40 6.16 -1.92 -0.88
CA LYS A 40 5.50 -2.79 -1.89
C LYS A 40 3.98 -2.71 -1.82
N GLN A 41 3.40 -2.68 -0.61
CA GLN A 41 1.95 -2.50 -0.43
C GLN A 41 1.48 -1.14 -0.98
N ALA A 42 2.22 -0.07 -0.71
CA ALA A 42 1.90 1.25 -1.24
C ALA A 42 1.99 1.29 -2.78
N ASP A 43 3.03 0.68 -3.38
CA ASP A 43 3.15 0.56 -4.84
C ASP A 43 1.97 -0.19 -5.46
N ILE A 44 1.52 -1.30 -4.84
CA ILE A 44 0.31 -2.01 -5.29
C ILE A 44 -0.91 -1.08 -5.24
N GLN A 45 -1.10 -0.29 -4.19
CA GLN A 45 -2.21 0.66 -4.10
C GLN A 45 -2.11 1.75 -5.18
N ALA A 46 -0.92 2.26 -5.47
CA ALA A 46 -0.69 3.21 -6.55
C ALA A 46 -1.02 2.60 -7.93
N ARG A 47 -0.66 1.33 -8.17
CA ARG A 47 -1.02 0.60 -9.40
C ARG A 47 -2.53 0.38 -9.53
N ILE A 48 -3.22 0.05 -8.43
CA ILE A 48 -4.69 -0.06 -8.41
C ILE A 48 -5.31 1.29 -8.80
N ALA A 49 -4.86 2.39 -8.21
CA ALA A 49 -5.34 3.73 -8.55
C ALA A 49 -5.05 4.09 -10.02
N ALA A 50 -3.90 3.70 -10.57
CA ALA A 50 -3.56 3.89 -11.98
C ALA A 50 -4.48 3.10 -12.92
N ILE A 51 -4.87 1.87 -12.55
CA ILE A 51 -5.86 1.07 -13.30
C ILE A 51 -7.23 1.76 -13.27
N GLN A 52 -7.66 2.28 -12.11
CA GLN A 52 -8.92 3.04 -11.98
C GLN A 52 -8.90 4.32 -12.84
N ALA A 53 -7.77 5.02 -12.87
CA ALA A 53 -7.60 6.19 -13.75
C ALA A 53 -7.70 5.81 -15.23
N LYS A 54 -7.07 4.70 -15.65
CA LYS A 54 -7.18 4.16 -17.01
C LYS A 54 -8.64 3.78 -17.33
N GLN A 55 -9.32 3.08 -16.43
CA GLN A 55 -10.73 2.72 -16.58
C GLN A 55 -11.63 3.96 -16.73
N SER A 56 -11.41 4.99 -15.90
CA SER A 56 -12.16 6.25 -16.01
C SER A 56 -11.93 6.98 -17.33
N LYS A 57 -10.71 6.92 -17.88
CA LYS A 57 -10.41 7.46 -19.22
C LYS A 57 -11.10 6.68 -20.32
N LEU A 58 -11.28 5.37 -20.15
CA LEU A 58 -11.96 4.50 -21.11
C LEU A 58 -13.50 4.64 -21.06
N ALA A 59 -14.06 5.22 -19.99
CA ALA A 59 -15.50 5.40 -19.83
C ALA A 59 -16.14 6.34 -20.87
N VAL A 60 -15.34 7.07 -21.65
CA VAL A 60 -15.83 7.89 -22.78
C VAL A 60 -16.06 7.07 -24.06
N TYR A 61 -15.52 5.86 -24.13
CA TYR A 61 -15.70 4.96 -25.28
C TYR A 61 -16.99 4.14 -25.15
N PRO A 62 -17.54 3.64 -26.27
CA PRO A 62 -18.71 2.77 -26.24
C PRO A 62 -18.43 1.47 -25.50
N SER A 63 -19.42 1.04 -24.69
CA SER A 63 -19.47 -0.31 -24.15
C SER A 63 -20.29 -1.20 -25.06
N VAL A 64 -19.86 -2.45 -25.25
CA VAL A 64 -20.59 -3.45 -26.02
C VAL A 64 -20.69 -4.70 -25.16
N SER A 65 -21.92 -5.29 -25.10
CA SER A 65 -22.19 -6.52 -24.35
C SER A 65 -23.01 -7.47 -25.19
N GLY A 66 -22.66 -8.75 -25.13
CA GLY A 66 -23.41 -9.84 -25.72
C GLY A 66 -24.14 -10.67 -24.67
N SER A 67 -25.38 -11.07 -24.95
CA SER A 67 -26.15 -11.94 -24.07
C SER A 67 -26.81 -13.06 -24.86
N SER A 68 -26.91 -14.23 -24.25
CA SER A 68 -27.72 -15.35 -24.78
C SER A 68 -28.45 -16.00 -23.60
N GLY A 69 -29.72 -16.25 -23.77
CA GLY A 69 -30.57 -16.91 -22.78
C GLY A 69 -31.31 -18.07 -23.41
N LEU A 70 -31.29 -19.23 -22.78
CA LEU A 70 -32.08 -20.40 -23.12
C LEU A 70 -32.97 -20.77 -21.94
N GLY A 71 -34.25 -20.98 -22.17
CA GLY A 71 -35.18 -21.32 -21.11
C GLY A 71 -36.44 -21.99 -21.61
N MET A 72 -37.19 -22.53 -20.64
CA MET A 72 -38.54 -23.11 -20.90
C MET A 72 -39.56 -22.26 -20.15
N ARG A 73 -40.69 -21.99 -20.80
CA ARG A 73 -41.82 -21.29 -20.20
C ARG A 73 -43.03 -22.24 -20.12
N PHE A 74 -43.66 -22.28 -18.97
CA PHE A 74 -44.84 -23.11 -18.69
C PHE A 74 -46.01 -22.19 -18.30
N GLY A 75 -47.20 -22.49 -18.78
CA GLY A 75 -48.41 -21.78 -18.42
C GLY A 75 -49.02 -20.94 -19.55
N ARG A 76 -49.97 -20.07 -19.20
CA ARG A 76 -50.66 -19.20 -20.16
C ARG A 76 -49.79 -17.99 -20.47
N SER A 77 -49.42 -17.87 -21.74
CA SER A 77 -48.66 -16.70 -22.23
C SER A 77 -49.01 -16.42 -23.69
N ILE A 78 -48.54 -15.26 -24.16
CA ILE A 78 -48.63 -14.96 -25.60
C ILE A 78 -47.59 -15.80 -26.32
N ASP A 79 -48.03 -16.59 -27.27
CA ASP A 79 -47.15 -17.32 -28.21
C ASP A 79 -46.46 -16.30 -29.14
N PRO A 80 -45.14 -16.17 -29.12
CA PRO A 80 -44.44 -15.16 -29.91
C PRO A 80 -44.49 -15.41 -31.42
N THR A 81 -44.91 -16.56 -31.84
CA THR A 81 -45.07 -16.90 -33.28
C THR A 81 -46.46 -16.58 -33.81
N THR A 82 -47.47 -16.76 -32.96
CA THR A 82 -48.88 -16.54 -33.37
C THR A 82 -49.48 -15.27 -32.80
N ASN A 83 -48.81 -14.65 -31.84
CA ASN A 83 -49.25 -13.49 -31.05
C ASN A 83 -50.61 -13.73 -30.35
N ALA A 84 -50.99 -14.99 -30.08
CA ALA A 84 -52.20 -15.41 -29.41
C ALA A 84 -51.94 -15.95 -28.02
N PHE A 85 -52.89 -15.80 -27.07
CA PHE A 85 -52.82 -16.42 -25.76
C PHE A 85 -52.90 -17.96 -25.88
N SER A 86 -51.88 -18.62 -25.38
CA SER A 86 -51.79 -20.07 -25.39
C SER A 86 -51.32 -20.56 -23.98
N THR A 87 -51.97 -21.63 -23.52
CA THR A 87 -51.50 -22.39 -22.34
C THR A 87 -50.63 -23.54 -22.86
N THR A 88 -49.42 -23.22 -23.14
CA THR A 88 -48.48 -24.17 -23.72
C THR A 88 -47.13 -24.11 -23.02
N GLN A 89 -46.33 -25.13 -23.25
CA GLN A 89 -44.92 -25.19 -22.88
C GLN A 89 -44.12 -24.85 -24.12
N PHE A 90 -43.22 -23.85 -24.01
CA PHE A 90 -42.24 -23.59 -25.08
C PHE A 90 -40.83 -23.48 -24.58
N LEU A 91 -39.94 -23.96 -25.45
CA LEU A 91 -38.54 -23.63 -25.43
C LEU A 91 -38.36 -22.27 -26.07
N TYR A 92 -37.59 -21.40 -25.44
CA TYR A 92 -37.19 -20.12 -26.05
C TYR A 92 -35.69 -19.91 -25.95
N GLN A 93 -35.11 -19.25 -26.92
CA GLN A 93 -33.72 -18.79 -26.90
C GLN A 93 -33.67 -17.36 -27.42
N ASN A 94 -32.97 -16.51 -26.66
CA ASN A 94 -32.75 -15.12 -27.02
C ASN A 94 -31.27 -14.87 -27.24
N PHE A 95 -30.96 -14.06 -28.23
CA PHE A 95 -29.63 -13.52 -28.48
C PHE A 95 -29.74 -12.00 -28.51
N GLY A 96 -28.77 -11.34 -27.85
CA GLY A 96 -28.70 -9.88 -27.83
C GLY A 96 -27.27 -9.40 -27.90
N LEU A 97 -27.00 -8.37 -28.68
CA LEU A 97 -25.78 -7.59 -28.68
C LEU A 97 -26.19 -6.13 -28.49
N SER A 98 -25.82 -5.55 -27.37
CA SER A 98 -26.15 -4.14 -27.05
C SER A 98 -24.88 -3.32 -26.87
N GLY A 99 -24.93 -2.09 -27.33
CA GLY A 99 -23.83 -1.16 -27.15
C GLY A 99 -24.33 0.26 -26.97
N GLY A 100 -23.53 1.09 -26.26
CA GLY A 100 -23.89 2.48 -26.07
C GLY A 100 -22.75 3.30 -25.49
N MET A 101 -22.87 4.62 -25.67
CA MET A 101 -21.94 5.60 -25.11
C MET A 101 -22.65 6.90 -24.76
N GLN A 102 -22.07 7.64 -23.81
CA GLN A 102 -22.48 9.02 -23.55
C GLN A 102 -21.76 9.97 -24.50
N LEU A 103 -22.55 10.76 -25.25
CA LEU A 103 -22.04 11.80 -26.15
C LEU A 103 -21.82 13.13 -25.45
N TYR A 104 -22.75 13.46 -24.52
CA TYR A 104 -22.68 14.68 -23.75
C TYR A 104 -23.15 14.47 -22.31
N ASN A 105 -22.40 15.01 -21.34
CA ASN A 105 -22.68 14.89 -19.90
C ASN A 105 -22.14 16.07 -19.08
N TYR A 106 -22.16 17.26 -19.65
CA TYR A 106 -21.62 18.47 -19.02
C TYR A 106 -20.19 18.31 -18.49
N GLY A 107 -19.37 17.52 -19.16
CA GLY A 107 -17.99 17.24 -18.79
C GLY A 107 -17.81 16.30 -17.60
N SER A 108 -18.86 15.60 -17.14
CA SER A 108 -18.79 14.67 -16.00
C SER A 108 -17.73 13.60 -16.20
N LEU A 109 -17.75 12.88 -17.34
CA LEU A 109 -16.76 11.83 -17.63
C LEU A 109 -15.32 12.37 -17.68
N LYS A 110 -15.12 13.53 -18.32
CA LYS A 110 -13.81 14.17 -18.40
C LYS A 110 -13.29 14.56 -17.02
N ASN A 111 -14.15 15.20 -16.19
CA ASN A 111 -13.75 15.57 -14.83
C ASN A 111 -13.54 14.33 -13.94
N SER A 112 -14.36 13.28 -14.09
CA SER A 112 -14.17 12.02 -13.37
C SER A 112 -12.82 11.34 -13.72
N ALA A 113 -12.47 11.34 -15.01
CA ALA A 113 -11.17 10.85 -15.45
C ALA A 113 -10.01 11.69 -14.87
N THR A 114 -10.18 13.02 -14.79
CA THR A 114 -9.19 13.92 -14.15
C THR A 114 -9.08 13.65 -12.65
N VAL A 115 -10.20 13.46 -11.95
CA VAL A 115 -10.20 13.08 -10.52
C VAL A 115 -9.46 11.78 -10.30
N ALA A 116 -9.74 10.75 -11.10
CA ALA A 116 -9.08 9.45 -10.99
C ALA A 116 -7.57 9.55 -11.31
N ASP A 117 -7.16 10.36 -12.28
CA ASP A 117 -5.75 10.62 -12.62
C ASP A 117 -5.02 11.33 -11.47
N LEU A 118 -5.64 12.36 -10.88
CA LEU A 118 -5.09 13.06 -9.72
C LEU A 118 -4.97 12.14 -8.50
N ASN A 119 -5.97 11.29 -8.25
CA ASN A 119 -5.90 10.30 -7.18
C ASN A 119 -4.79 9.27 -7.41
N ALA A 120 -4.57 8.84 -8.65
CA ALA A 120 -3.44 7.95 -8.99
C ALA A 120 -2.08 8.64 -8.75
N LYS A 121 -1.96 9.93 -9.11
CA LYS A 121 -0.75 10.71 -8.82
C LYS A 121 -0.53 10.90 -7.32
N ALA A 122 -1.58 11.17 -6.56
CA ALA A 122 -1.48 11.27 -5.10
C ALA A 122 -1.04 9.94 -4.48
N ALA A 123 -1.59 8.81 -4.94
CA ALA A 123 -1.20 7.49 -4.47
C ALA A 123 0.27 7.15 -4.81
N LEU A 124 0.78 7.57 -5.97
CA LEU A 124 2.19 7.43 -6.30
C LEU A 124 3.08 8.27 -5.38
N THR A 125 2.66 9.50 -5.07
CA THR A 125 3.37 10.36 -4.11
C THR A 125 3.33 9.81 -2.68
N ASP A 126 2.28 9.03 -2.32
CA ASP A 126 2.24 8.31 -1.05
C ASP A 126 3.28 7.17 -0.99
N VAL A 127 3.64 6.55 -2.12
CA VAL A 127 4.77 5.59 -2.18
C VAL A 127 6.07 6.30 -1.79
N ASP A 128 6.33 7.48 -2.37
CA ASP A 128 7.51 8.28 -2.03
C ASP A 128 7.53 8.65 -0.54
N LYS A 129 6.37 9.00 0.03
CA LYS A 129 6.23 9.29 1.46
C LYS A 129 6.63 8.09 2.31
N ILE A 130 6.12 6.90 2.00
CA ILE A 130 6.42 5.67 2.75
C ILE A 130 7.88 5.27 2.56
N ALA A 131 8.43 5.39 1.35
CA ALA A 131 9.84 5.15 1.09
C ALA A 131 10.74 6.08 1.93
N ASN A 132 10.38 7.36 2.06
CA ASN A 132 11.08 8.32 2.90
C ASN A 132 11.01 7.97 4.39
N ASP A 133 9.83 7.55 4.88
CA ASP A 133 9.67 7.14 6.28
C ASP A 133 10.50 5.89 6.61
N ILE A 134 10.54 4.92 5.69
CA ILE A 134 11.38 3.72 5.82
C ILE A 134 12.87 4.11 5.79
N SER A 135 13.28 4.99 4.87
CA SER A 135 14.67 5.46 4.79
C SER A 135 15.13 6.09 6.11
N LEU A 136 14.30 6.94 6.71
CA LEU A 136 14.59 7.56 8.00
C LEU A 136 14.64 6.52 9.14
N SER A 137 13.75 5.52 9.10
CA SER A 137 13.75 4.43 10.08
C SER A 137 15.01 3.57 9.96
N VAL A 138 15.44 3.24 8.73
CA VAL A 138 16.69 2.51 8.46
C VAL A 138 17.88 3.30 9.00
N ALA A 139 17.95 4.60 8.75
CA ALA A 139 19.03 5.44 9.27
C ALA A 139 19.11 5.42 10.81
N ASN A 140 17.95 5.50 11.48
CA ASN A 140 17.89 5.42 12.93
C ASN A 140 18.40 4.07 13.46
N PHE A 141 17.89 2.95 12.91
CA PHE A 141 18.34 1.62 13.34
C PHE A 141 19.81 1.37 13.01
N TYR A 142 20.28 1.83 11.85
CA TYR A 142 21.69 1.73 11.47
C TYR A 142 22.60 2.43 12.48
N LEU A 143 22.28 3.68 12.84
CA LEU A 143 23.03 4.43 13.86
C LEU A 143 22.97 3.77 15.25
N THR A 144 21.83 3.15 15.59
CA THR A 144 21.69 2.40 16.83
C THR A 144 22.59 1.16 16.83
N VAL A 145 22.73 0.45 15.71
CA VAL A 145 23.67 -0.67 15.55
C VAL A 145 25.11 -0.19 15.70
N LEU A 146 25.48 0.95 15.09
CA LEU A 146 26.81 1.52 15.24
C LEU A 146 27.11 1.90 16.70
N ALA A 147 26.17 2.53 17.40
CA ALA A 147 26.31 2.87 18.81
C ALA A 147 26.52 1.61 19.67
N ALA A 148 25.74 0.56 19.42
CA ALA A 148 25.86 -0.70 20.13
C ALA A 148 27.22 -1.39 19.85
N ALA A 149 27.69 -1.38 18.60
CA ALA A 149 29.00 -1.91 18.24
C ALA A 149 30.15 -1.19 18.98
N GLU A 150 30.08 0.13 19.06
CA GLU A 150 31.08 0.91 19.81
C GLU A 150 30.98 0.66 21.34
N GLN A 151 29.77 0.45 21.86
CA GLN A 151 29.60 0.07 23.28
C GLN A 151 30.24 -1.29 23.58
N VAL A 152 30.13 -2.28 22.69
CA VAL A 152 30.84 -3.57 22.81
C VAL A 152 32.34 -3.36 22.89
N LYS A 153 32.93 -2.51 22.03
CA LYS A 153 34.37 -2.20 22.08
C LYS A 153 34.78 -1.55 23.39
N ILE A 154 33.98 -0.58 23.88
CA ILE A 154 34.26 0.09 25.16
C ILE A 154 34.29 -0.91 26.32
N THR A 155 33.28 -1.82 26.39
CA THR A 155 33.22 -2.83 27.46
C THR A 155 34.33 -3.89 27.32
N GLN A 156 34.74 -4.24 26.11
CA GLN A 156 35.87 -5.12 25.85
C GLN A 156 37.21 -4.51 26.35
N VAL A 157 37.44 -3.22 26.06
CA VAL A 157 38.59 -2.49 26.56
C VAL A 157 38.57 -2.45 28.10
N GLN A 158 37.41 -2.25 28.71
CA GLN A 158 37.23 -2.27 30.16
C GLN A 158 37.67 -3.61 30.77
N ILE A 159 37.23 -4.75 30.22
CA ILE A 159 37.69 -6.08 30.67
C ILE A 159 39.21 -6.20 30.59
N GLY A 160 39.84 -5.75 29.50
CA GLY A 160 41.28 -5.77 29.34
C GLY A 160 42.01 -4.95 30.42
N GLN A 161 41.50 -3.79 30.77
CA GLN A 161 42.03 -3.00 31.83
C GLN A 161 41.91 -3.68 33.22
N THR A 162 40.71 -4.24 33.50
CA THR A 162 40.48 -4.93 34.78
C THR A 162 41.30 -6.23 34.89
N LEU A 163 41.52 -6.96 33.80
CA LEU A 163 42.42 -8.12 33.75
C LEU A 163 43.86 -7.70 34.09
N THR A 164 44.36 -6.62 33.48
CA THR A 164 45.70 -6.10 33.79
C THR A 164 45.84 -5.71 35.28
N GLN A 165 44.80 -5.07 35.80
CA GLN A 165 44.73 -4.68 37.19
C GLN A 165 44.69 -5.88 38.14
N LEU A 166 43.94 -6.95 37.75
CA LEU A 166 43.89 -8.21 38.49
C LEU A 166 45.28 -8.85 38.62
N GLU A 167 46.05 -8.93 37.51
CA GLU A 167 47.39 -9.49 37.48
C GLU A 167 48.35 -8.70 38.40
N ILE A 168 48.31 -7.36 38.31
CA ILE A 168 49.15 -6.50 39.16
C ILE A 168 48.78 -6.69 40.64
N THR A 169 47.47 -6.66 40.97
CA THR A 169 46.99 -6.83 42.32
C THR A 169 47.35 -8.19 42.91
N LYS A 170 47.18 -9.28 42.12
CA LYS A 170 47.57 -10.61 42.54
C LYS A 170 49.06 -10.72 42.90
N LYS A 171 49.97 -10.20 42.06
CA LYS A 171 51.40 -10.17 42.35
C LYS A 171 51.74 -9.46 43.65
N ARG A 172 51.01 -8.37 43.99
CA ARG A 172 51.19 -7.61 45.22
C ARG A 172 50.65 -8.35 46.44
N VAL A 173 49.51 -9.03 46.31
CA VAL A 173 48.96 -9.86 47.40
C VAL A 173 49.88 -11.06 47.67
N ASP A 174 50.36 -11.76 46.63
CA ASP A 174 51.28 -12.87 46.72
C ASP A 174 52.63 -12.43 47.39
N ALA A 175 53.06 -11.19 47.18
CA ALA A 175 54.22 -10.59 47.83
C ALA A 175 53.94 -10.04 49.25
N GLY A 176 52.74 -10.17 49.77
CA GLY A 176 52.32 -9.66 51.09
C GLY A 176 52.18 -8.14 51.18
N ALA A 177 52.20 -7.42 50.04
CA ALA A 177 52.12 -5.96 49.99
C ALA A 177 50.67 -5.43 50.02
N LEU A 178 49.66 -6.29 49.74
CA LEU A 178 48.24 -5.93 49.80
C LEU A 178 47.43 -7.05 50.47
N PRO A 179 46.32 -6.72 51.16
CA PRO A 179 45.38 -7.70 51.68
C PRO A 179 44.66 -8.50 50.58
N GLU A 180 44.27 -9.74 50.88
CA GLU A 180 43.43 -10.57 49.96
C GLU A 180 42.11 -9.92 49.57
N LEU A 181 41.55 -9.08 50.42
CA LEU A 181 40.33 -8.30 50.12
C LEU A 181 40.47 -7.53 48.80
N ASN A 182 41.61 -6.89 48.55
CA ASN A 182 41.86 -6.13 47.32
C ASN A 182 41.81 -7.02 46.07
N LEU A 183 42.28 -8.27 46.16
CA LEU A 183 42.17 -9.23 45.06
C LEU A 183 40.71 -9.64 44.82
N ALA A 184 39.97 -9.93 45.90
CA ALA A 184 38.56 -10.27 45.81
C ALA A 184 37.71 -9.16 45.17
N GLU A 185 37.98 -7.89 45.54
CA GLU A 185 37.29 -6.70 44.97
C GLU A 185 37.52 -6.57 43.46
N ILE A 186 38.75 -6.79 42.96
CA ILE A 186 39.04 -6.76 41.52
C ILE A 186 38.43 -8.00 40.78
N GLN A 187 38.36 -9.14 41.44
CA GLN A 187 37.66 -10.30 40.84
C GLN A 187 36.16 -10.06 40.69
N VAL A 188 35.51 -9.42 41.69
CA VAL A 188 34.10 -9.04 41.58
C VAL A 188 33.92 -8.01 40.46
N GLN A 189 34.84 -7.02 40.34
CA GLN A 189 34.79 -6.06 39.24
C GLN A 189 34.92 -6.74 37.87
N LEU A 190 35.83 -7.71 37.71
CA LEU A 190 36.01 -8.47 36.47
C LEU A 190 34.74 -9.25 36.10
N ALA A 191 34.07 -9.85 37.08
CA ALA A 191 32.80 -10.56 36.84
C ALA A 191 31.71 -9.56 36.42
N SER A 192 31.66 -8.38 37.01
CA SER A 192 30.73 -7.30 36.62
C SER A 192 31.01 -6.79 35.20
N ASP A 193 32.28 -6.55 34.85
CA ASP A 193 32.69 -6.09 33.53
C ASP A 193 32.39 -7.13 32.46
N SER A 194 32.59 -8.42 32.77
CA SER A 194 32.22 -9.54 31.89
C SER A 194 30.72 -9.59 31.65
N SER A 195 29.91 -9.39 32.69
CA SER A 195 28.44 -9.32 32.56
C SER A 195 28.01 -8.12 31.68
N ASN A 196 28.64 -6.97 31.89
CA ASN A 196 28.38 -5.78 31.09
C ASN A 196 28.74 -5.97 29.60
N TYR A 197 29.84 -6.66 29.32
CA TYR A 197 30.22 -7.02 27.95
C TYR A 197 29.20 -7.95 27.29
N ILE A 198 28.77 -8.99 27.99
CA ILE A 198 27.75 -9.93 27.46
C ILE A 198 26.44 -9.16 27.18
N ALA A 199 26.02 -8.28 28.08
CA ALA A 199 24.82 -7.45 27.89
C ALA A 199 24.96 -6.51 26.67
N ALA A 200 26.14 -5.88 26.51
CA ALA A 200 26.41 -5.01 25.36
C ALA A 200 26.43 -5.80 24.04
N TYR A 201 27.06 -6.99 24.03
CA TYR A 201 27.10 -7.87 22.86
C TYR A 201 25.71 -8.37 22.47
N THR A 202 24.92 -8.83 23.44
CA THR A 202 23.52 -9.25 23.21
C THR A 202 22.67 -8.09 22.68
N GLY A 203 22.87 -6.88 23.21
CA GLY A 203 22.21 -5.68 22.70
C GLY A 203 22.61 -5.33 21.28
N TYR A 204 23.85 -5.51 20.90
CA TYR A 204 24.32 -5.33 19.52
C TYR A 204 23.64 -6.35 18.57
N GLU A 205 23.65 -7.63 18.91
CA GLU A 205 22.99 -8.68 18.12
C GLU A 205 21.48 -8.39 17.93
N GLN A 206 20.80 -7.94 19.02
CA GLN A 206 19.39 -7.59 18.94
C GLN A 206 19.15 -6.40 17.99
N ASN A 207 20.02 -5.40 17.97
CA ASN A 207 19.90 -4.26 17.06
C ASN A 207 20.17 -4.68 15.59
N ILE A 208 21.10 -5.59 15.36
CA ILE A 208 21.31 -6.21 14.04
C ILE A 208 20.02 -6.89 13.56
N LEU A 209 19.38 -7.72 14.39
CA LEU A 209 18.14 -8.40 14.06
C LEU A 209 16.98 -7.40 13.77
N ASN A 210 16.91 -6.33 14.54
CA ASN A 210 15.91 -5.27 14.30
C ASN A 210 16.14 -4.59 12.94
N LEU A 211 17.38 -4.31 12.58
CA LEU A 211 17.71 -3.73 11.27
C LEU A 211 17.41 -4.74 10.14
N GLN A 212 17.81 -6.01 10.28
CA GLN A 212 17.47 -7.06 9.31
C GLN A 212 15.95 -7.18 9.12
N GLY A 213 15.16 -7.14 10.20
CA GLY A 213 13.70 -7.14 10.14
C GLY A 213 13.14 -5.96 9.33
N LEU A 214 13.68 -4.75 9.51
CA LEU A 214 13.26 -3.58 8.74
C LEU A 214 13.64 -3.68 7.25
N LEU A 215 14.80 -4.30 6.96
CA LEU A 215 15.26 -4.60 5.59
C LEU A 215 14.49 -5.77 4.96
N ASN A 216 13.70 -6.50 5.73
CA ASN A 216 13.04 -7.75 5.33
C ASN A 216 14.04 -8.83 4.90
N LEU A 217 15.18 -8.90 5.59
CA LEU A 217 16.17 -9.96 5.43
C LEU A 217 15.86 -11.13 6.34
N ASP A 218 16.18 -12.34 5.89
CA ASP A 218 16.10 -13.54 6.73
C ASP A 218 17.14 -13.45 7.86
N PRO A 219 16.73 -13.56 9.14
CA PRO A 219 17.65 -13.54 10.29
C PRO A 219 18.76 -14.62 10.25
N ALA A 220 18.55 -15.70 9.49
CA ALA A 220 19.55 -16.76 9.32
C ALA A 220 20.71 -16.37 8.38
N VAL A 221 20.55 -15.29 7.59
CA VAL A 221 21.57 -14.83 6.66
C VAL A 221 22.60 -13.98 7.42
N PRO A 222 23.91 -14.27 7.32
CA PRO A 222 24.94 -13.45 7.93
C PRO A 222 24.87 -12.00 7.43
N PHE A 223 24.79 -11.06 8.35
CA PHE A 223 24.65 -9.64 8.03
C PHE A 223 25.62 -8.82 8.89
N GLU A 224 26.46 -8.04 8.25
CA GLU A 224 27.40 -7.14 8.91
C GLU A 224 27.21 -5.71 8.42
N VAL A 225 27.26 -4.78 9.36
CA VAL A 225 27.16 -3.33 9.09
C VAL A 225 28.57 -2.75 8.96
N ALA A 226 28.77 -1.90 7.96
CA ALA A 226 29.99 -1.12 7.85
C ALA A 226 30.03 -0.08 8.99
N THR A 227 31.17 0.03 9.65
CA THR A 227 31.40 0.99 10.74
C THR A 227 32.26 2.17 10.22
N PRO A 228 31.67 3.20 9.63
CA PRO A 228 32.42 4.38 9.20
C PRO A 228 33.01 5.10 10.41
N ASN A 229 34.09 5.85 10.19
CA ASN A 229 34.61 6.67 11.25
C ASN A 229 33.62 7.81 11.52
N ILE A 230 33.09 7.86 12.74
CA ILE A 230 32.08 8.84 13.17
C ILE A 230 32.51 10.30 12.93
N ASN A 231 33.83 10.58 13.03
CA ASN A 231 34.38 11.92 12.84
C ASN A 231 34.39 12.35 11.37
N THR A 232 34.11 11.44 10.43
CA THR A 232 34.08 11.75 8.99
C THR A 232 32.64 12.01 8.49
N ILE A 233 31.63 11.84 9.33
CA ILE A 233 30.25 12.14 8.97
C ILE A 233 30.09 13.67 8.88
N PRO A 234 29.71 14.21 7.69
CA PRO A 234 29.55 15.66 7.54
C PRO A 234 28.28 16.11 8.27
N ILE A 235 28.44 16.91 9.32
CA ILE A 235 27.33 17.50 10.07
C ILE A 235 27.14 18.94 9.61
N PRO A 236 25.98 19.30 9.04
CA PRO A 236 25.72 20.66 8.59
C PRO A 236 25.67 21.66 9.75
N SER A 237 25.90 22.92 9.43
CA SER A 237 25.80 24.00 10.40
C SER A 237 24.36 24.29 10.79
N PHE A 238 24.09 24.54 12.08
CA PHE A 238 22.77 24.99 12.56
C PHE A 238 22.27 26.27 11.88
N ALA A 239 23.19 27.10 11.37
CA ALA A 239 22.81 28.30 10.60
C ALA A 239 22.05 28.00 9.32
N GLU A 240 22.34 26.86 8.69
CA GLU A 240 21.70 26.40 7.46
C GLU A 240 20.38 25.64 7.70
N LEU A 241 20.08 25.29 8.93
CA LEU A 241 18.94 24.47 9.33
C LEU A 241 17.94 25.22 10.21
N GLN A 242 17.84 26.56 10.04
CA GLN A 242 16.86 27.36 10.76
C GLN A 242 15.43 26.86 10.48
N PRO A 243 14.57 26.66 11.52
CA PRO A 243 13.27 26.01 11.37
C PRO A 243 12.35 26.67 10.35
N ALA A 244 12.34 28.00 10.28
CA ALA A 244 11.53 28.74 9.31
C ALA A 244 11.95 28.44 7.86
N MET A 245 13.27 28.39 7.59
CA MET A 245 13.82 28.12 6.27
C MET A 245 13.60 26.67 5.85
N VAL A 246 13.80 25.72 6.79
CA VAL A 246 13.55 24.30 6.56
C VAL A 246 12.06 24.08 6.27
N TYR A 247 11.14 24.75 6.98
CA TYR A 247 9.71 24.64 6.76
C TYR A 247 9.29 25.11 5.36
N GLU A 248 9.75 26.27 4.90
CA GLU A 248 9.46 26.76 3.55
C GLU A 248 9.95 25.79 2.46
N MET A 249 11.11 25.21 2.63
CA MET A 249 11.62 24.19 1.70
C MET A 249 10.80 22.91 1.77
N ALA A 250 10.43 22.46 2.98
CA ALA A 250 9.67 21.24 3.23
C ALA A 250 8.28 21.28 2.61
N LEU A 251 7.60 22.42 2.58
CA LEU A 251 6.29 22.57 1.91
C LEU A 251 6.34 22.19 0.43
N GLY A 252 7.46 22.47 -0.24
CA GLY A 252 7.65 22.16 -1.66
C GLY A 252 8.31 20.80 -1.93
N THR A 253 9.02 20.22 -0.97
CA THR A 253 9.80 18.99 -1.17
C THR A 253 9.13 17.75 -0.59
N GLN A 254 8.45 17.87 0.56
CA GLN A 254 7.90 16.72 1.26
C GLN A 254 6.74 16.05 0.50
N PRO A 255 6.77 14.73 0.31
CA PRO A 255 5.77 14.00 -0.47
C PRO A 255 4.35 14.14 0.10
N LEU A 256 4.19 14.17 1.43
CA LEU A 256 2.87 14.31 2.05
C LEU A 256 2.17 15.62 1.67
N GLN A 257 2.91 16.75 1.67
CA GLN A 257 2.38 18.06 1.28
C GLN A 257 1.99 18.09 -0.20
N LYS A 258 2.82 17.49 -1.05
CA LYS A 258 2.52 17.30 -2.48
C LYS A 258 1.25 16.47 -2.70
N ALA A 259 1.14 15.33 -2.02
CA ALA A 259 -0.03 14.46 -2.12
C ALA A 259 -1.32 15.17 -1.68
N ASN A 260 -1.27 15.94 -0.58
CA ASN A 260 -2.41 16.71 -0.09
C ASN A 260 -2.82 17.84 -1.05
N ALA A 261 -1.87 18.51 -1.69
CA ALA A 261 -2.15 19.50 -2.73
C ALA A 261 -2.85 18.86 -3.94
N ILE A 262 -2.39 17.69 -4.38
CA ILE A 262 -3.00 16.93 -5.49
C ILE A 262 -4.42 16.47 -5.10
N ARG A 263 -4.64 15.98 -3.87
CA ARG A 263 -5.96 15.57 -3.36
C ARG A 263 -6.93 16.75 -3.30
N LEU A 264 -6.45 17.94 -2.92
CA LEU A 264 -7.27 19.15 -2.94
C LEU A 264 -7.73 19.49 -4.37
N GLU A 265 -6.84 19.39 -5.35
CA GLU A 265 -7.19 19.59 -6.76
C GLU A 265 -8.22 18.55 -7.22
N ALA A 266 -8.05 17.27 -6.86
CA ALA A 266 -9.01 16.21 -7.14
C ALA A 266 -10.39 16.50 -6.53
N ALA A 267 -10.45 16.97 -5.28
CA ALA A 267 -11.69 17.35 -4.61
C ALA A 267 -12.40 18.50 -5.34
N LYS A 268 -11.66 19.53 -5.79
CA LYS A 268 -12.21 20.63 -6.60
C LYS A 268 -12.77 20.14 -7.94
N LYS A 269 -12.14 19.18 -8.60
CA LYS A 269 -12.66 18.55 -9.83
C LYS A 269 -13.89 17.69 -9.54
N SER A 270 -13.97 17.04 -8.38
CA SER A 270 -15.15 16.26 -7.96
C SER A 270 -16.39 17.14 -7.77
N VAL A 271 -16.24 18.43 -7.40
CA VAL A 271 -17.35 19.40 -7.39
C VAL A 271 -17.93 19.58 -8.79
N MET A 272 -17.07 19.62 -9.83
CA MET A 272 -17.55 19.75 -11.22
C MET A 272 -18.29 18.48 -11.68
N VAL A 273 -17.87 17.30 -11.24
CA VAL A 273 -18.60 16.03 -11.48
C VAL A 273 -19.98 16.06 -10.83
N ALA A 274 -20.06 16.48 -9.55
CA ALA A 274 -21.33 16.59 -8.84
C ALA A 274 -22.24 17.66 -9.45
N LYS A 275 -21.69 18.78 -9.89
CA LYS A 275 -22.43 19.85 -10.58
C LYS A 275 -23.05 19.34 -11.89
N ALA A 276 -22.34 18.50 -12.63
CA ALA A 276 -22.79 17.97 -13.90
C ALA A 276 -24.09 17.14 -13.77
N GLN A 277 -24.39 16.57 -12.60
CA GLN A 277 -25.66 15.86 -12.34
C GLN A 277 -26.92 16.74 -12.41
N GLN A 278 -26.76 18.06 -12.46
CA GLN A 278 -27.85 19.01 -12.58
C GLN A 278 -28.14 19.37 -14.05
N TYR A 279 -27.37 18.89 -14.99
CA TYR A 279 -27.45 19.25 -16.41
C TYR A 279 -27.88 18.06 -17.27
N PRO A 280 -28.46 18.33 -18.47
CA PRO A 280 -28.86 17.31 -19.40
C PRO A 280 -27.70 16.40 -19.82
N THR A 281 -28.03 15.14 -20.08
CA THR A 281 -27.09 14.15 -20.67
C THR A 281 -27.65 13.63 -21.99
N ILE A 282 -26.78 13.36 -22.96
CA ILE A 282 -27.12 12.80 -24.25
C ILE A 282 -26.33 11.51 -24.40
N SER A 283 -27.02 10.42 -24.71
CA SER A 283 -26.42 9.13 -25.01
C SER A 283 -26.92 8.58 -26.32
N VAL A 284 -26.11 7.77 -26.96
CA VAL A 284 -26.47 6.93 -28.10
C VAL A 284 -26.35 5.49 -27.68
N GLY A 285 -27.32 4.67 -28.10
CA GLY A 285 -27.29 3.24 -27.87
C GLY A 285 -27.92 2.49 -29.05
N GLY A 286 -27.51 1.26 -29.19
CA GLY A 286 -28.06 0.35 -30.21
C GLY A 286 -28.13 -1.08 -29.68
N ASN A 287 -29.03 -1.81 -30.24
CA ASN A 287 -29.25 -3.24 -29.93
C ASN A 287 -29.49 -4.04 -31.20
N LEU A 288 -28.80 -5.17 -31.29
CA LEU A 288 -29.08 -6.24 -32.26
C LEU A 288 -29.65 -7.41 -31.46
N ALA A 289 -30.81 -7.87 -31.83
CA ALA A 289 -31.44 -8.97 -31.10
C ALA A 289 -32.08 -9.97 -32.07
N SER A 290 -32.13 -11.21 -31.66
CA SER A 290 -32.93 -12.23 -32.31
C SER A 290 -33.43 -13.21 -31.27
N ASN A 291 -34.53 -13.86 -31.58
CA ASN A 291 -35.12 -14.85 -30.69
C ASN A 291 -35.64 -16.04 -31.47
N PHE A 292 -35.59 -17.19 -30.83
CA PHE A 292 -36.21 -18.43 -31.25
C PHE A 292 -37.20 -18.84 -30.15
N SER A 293 -38.35 -19.37 -30.60
CA SER A 293 -39.33 -19.98 -29.71
C SER A 293 -40.06 -21.10 -30.41
N ASN A 294 -40.22 -22.21 -29.73
CA ASN A 294 -40.96 -23.33 -30.25
C ASN A 294 -41.79 -24.05 -29.18
N SER A 295 -43.03 -24.38 -29.52
CA SER A 295 -43.93 -25.13 -28.65
C SER A 295 -43.49 -26.61 -28.58
N PHE A 296 -43.65 -27.22 -27.41
CA PHE A 296 -43.49 -28.67 -27.25
C PHE A 296 -44.58 -29.48 -27.96
N LYS A 297 -45.66 -28.82 -28.41
CA LYS A 297 -46.72 -29.44 -29.18
C LYS A 297 -46.67 -28.96 -30.64
N LYS A 298 -46.81 -29.89 -31.61
CA LYS A 298 -46.99 -29.57 -33.00
C LYS A 298 -48.42 -29.90 -33.45
N THR A 299 -48.97 -29.03 -34.29
CA THR A 299 -50.25 -29.31 -34.95
C THR A 299 -50.02 -30.33 -36.07
N THR A 300 -50.76 -31.42 -36.01
CA THR A 300 -50.67 -32.53 -37.02
C THR A 300 -51.82 -32.50 -38.03
N GLY A 301 -52.80 -31.62 -37.81
CA GLY A 301 -53.92 -31.45 -38.70
C GLY A 301 -55.14 -30.88 -38.00
N ALA A 302 -56.24 -30.76 -38.68
CA ALA A 302 -57.52 -30.34 -38.10
C ALA A 302 -58.59 -31.38 -38.51
N SER A 303 -59.36 -31.86 -37.53
CA SER A 303 -60.51 -32.73 -37.76
C SER A 303 -61.77 -31.88 -37.79
N PHE A 304 -62.54 -32.06 -38.85
CA PHE A 304 -63.83 -31.38 -38.99
C PHE A 304 -64.81 -31.91 -37.94
N LEU A 305 -65.40 -31.03 -37.16
CA LEU A 305 -66.36 -31.36 -36.09
C LEU A 305 -67.82 -31.13 -36.48
N GLY A 306 -68.03 -30.57 -37.65
CA GLY A 306 -69.36 -30.16 -38.08
C GLY A 306 -69.43 -28.63 -38.27
N TYR A 307 -70.62 -28.15 -38.41
CA TYR A 307 -70.91 -26.74 -38.54
C TYR A 307 -71.33 -26.18 -37.17
N GLY A 308 -70.81 -25.02 -36.80
CA GLY A 308 -71.21 -24.30 -35.58
C GLY A 308 -72.68 -23.76 -35.68
N PRO A 309 -73.29 -23.43 -34.54
CA PRO A 309 -74.59 -22.81 -34.54
C PRO A 309 -74.52 -21.45 -35.28
N ALA A 310 -75.58 -21.15 -36.03
CA ALA A 310 -75.73 -19.85 -36.69
C ALA A 310 -75.76 -18.76 -35.61
N VAL A 311 -74.84 -17.76 -35.71
CA VAL A 311 -74.75 -16.62 -34.73
C VAL A 311 -75.62 -15.47 -35.28
N PRO A 312 -76.74 -15.17 -34.63
CA PRO A 312 -77.56 -14.04 -35.03
C PRO A 312 -76.83 -12.71 -34.83
N GLY A 313 -76.84 -11.85 -35.84
CA GLY A 313 -76.27 -10.49 -35.74
C GLY A 313 -74.93 -10.26 -36.42
N TYR A 314 -74.26 -11.29 -36.96
CA TYR A 314 -73.08 -11.13 -37.83
C TYR A 314 -73.53 -11.23 -39.33
N ASP A 315 -72.76 -10.61 -40.24
CA ASP A 315 -72.98 -10.66 -41.73
C ASP A 315 -72.90 -12.05 -42.35
N SER A 316 -73.30 -13.05 -41.61
CA SER A 316 -73.39 -14.44 -42.04
C SER A 316 -74.76 -14.83 -42.60
N LYS A 317 -75.61 -13.81 -42.90
CA LYS A 317 -76.95 -13.99 -43.39
C LYS A 317 -76.96 -13.80 -44.92
N VAL A 318 -77.45 -14.78 -45.61
CA VAL A 318 -77.67 -14.75 -47.06
C VAL A 318 -79.16 -14.80 -47.31
N SER A 319 -79.76 -13.81 -47.99
CA SER A 319 -81.15 -13.78 -48.35
C SER A 319 -81.32 -14.34 -49.72
N ILE A 320 -82.08 -15.41 -49.85
CA ILE A 320 -82.41 -16.06 -51.15
C ILE A 320 -83.94 -16.08 -51.31
N ALA A 321 -84.45 -15.44 -52.37
CA ALA A 321 -85.92 -15.38 -52.72
C ALA A 321 -86.76 -14.80 -51.55
N GLY A 322 -86.22 -13.84 -50.78
CA GLY A 322 -86.89 -13.24 -49.66
C GLY A 322 -86.84 -13.99 -48.32
N GLN A 323 -86.15 -15.11 -48.27
CA GLN A 323 -85.95 -15.92 -47.07
C GLN A 323 -84.49 -15.86 -46.56
N ASP A 324 -84.31 -15.59 -45.32
CA ASP A 324 -82.99 -15.45 -44.71
C ASP A 324 -82.40 -16.79 -44.26
N TYR A 325 -81.23 -17.11 -44.78
CA TYR A 325 -80.41 -18.25 -44.37
C TYR A 325 -79.15 -17.80 -43.62
N TYR A 326 -78.87 -18.42 -42.51
CA TYR A 326 -77.66 -18.14 -41.76
C TYR A 326 -76.54 -19.08 -42.20
N VAL A 327 -75.44 -18.50 -42.58
CA VAL A 327 -74.22 -19.25 -42.87
C VAL A 327 -73.64 -19.82 -41.64
N GLN A 328 -73.47 -21.14 -41.59
CA GLN A 328 -72.82 -21.80 -40.48
C GLN A 328 -71.32 -21.90 -40.76
N SER A 329 -70.48 -21.48 -39.72
CA SER A 329 -69.04 -21.61 -39.84
C SER A 329 -68.56 -23.00 -39.48
N PRO A 330 -67.66 -23.61 -40.30
CA PRO A 330 -67.14 -24.92 -40.01
C PRO A 330 -66.33 -24.91 -38.75
N MET A 331 -66.56 -25.81 -37.84
CA MET A 331 -65.79 -26.04 -36.63
C MET A 331 -64.71 -27.11 -36.85
N TYR A 332 -63.52 -26.84 -36.44
CA TYR A 332 -62.39 -27.73 -36.49
C TYR A 332 -61.77 -27.95 -35.10
N LYS A 333 -61.45 -29.18 -34.77
CA LYS A 333 -60.60 -29.54 -33.67
C LYS A 333 -59.17 -29.63 -34.17
N ILE A 334 -58.29 -28.79 -33.59
CA ILE A 334 -56.88 -28.86 -33.90
C ILE A 334 -56.28 -30.08 -33.21
N ASN A 335 -55.74 -31.01 -34.01
CA ASN A 335 -55.02 -32.19 -33.51
C ASN A 335 -53.59 -31.82 -33.23
N GLN A 336 -53.09 -32.13 -32.01
CA GLN A 336 -51.75 -31.82 -31.59
C GLN A 336 -51.05 -33.06 -31.03
N THR A 337 -49.78 -33.22 -31.32
CA THR A 337 -48.89 -34.23 -30.74
C THR A 337 -47.70 -33.59 -30.10
N ASN A 338 -47.07 -34.28 -29.15
CA ASN A 338 -45.83 -33.81 -28.53
C ASN A 338 -44.69 -33.89 -29.55
N ARG A 339 -43.80 -32.87 -29.58
CA ARG A 339 -42.58 -32.88 -30.37
C ARG A 339 -41.49 -33.69 -29.67
N ASN A 340 -40.66 -34.38 -30.43
CA ASN A 340 -39.40 -34.93 -29.94
C ASN A 340 -38.39 -33.84 -29.67
N ILE A 341 -37.33 -34.12 -28.90
CA ILE A 341 -36.29 -33.13 -28.52
C ILE A 341 -35.63 -32.53 -29.78
N SER A 342 -35.39 -33.31 -30.83
CA SER A 342 -34.87 -32.83 -32.11
C SER A 342 -35.82 -31.88 -32.82
N GLU A 343 -37.12 -32.20 -32.83
CA GLU A 343 -38.17 -31.41 -33.49
C GLU A 343 -38.44 -30.07 -32.77
N ILE A 344 -38.07 -29.94 -31.48
CA ILE A 344 -38.21 -28.67 -30.73
C ILE A 344 -37.35 -27.58 -31.37
N TRP A 345 -36.22 -27.94 -32.00
CA TRP A 345 -35.30 -27.01 -32.67
C TRP A 345 -35.65 -26.75 -34.16
N ASP A 346 -36.74 -27.32 -34.65
CA ASP A 346 -37.18 -27.11 -36.03
C ASP A 346 -37.39 -25.61 -36.30
N GLY A 347 -36.81 -25.15 -37.41
CA GLY A 347 -36.91 -23.77 -37.83
C GLY A 347 -36.01 -22.80 -37.05
N TRP A 348 -35.10 -23.28 -36.20
CA TRP A 348 -34.23 -22.44 -35.39
C TRP A 348 -33.48 -21.37 -36.21
N SER A 349 -32.73 -21.78 -37.24
CA SER A 349 -31.97 -20.87 -38.11
C SER A 349 -32.87 -19.87 -38.84
N LYS A 350 -34.01 -20.36 -39.33
CA LYS A 350 -34.98 -19.51 -40.04
C LYS A 350 -35.66 -18.51 -39.13
N GLN A 351 -36.00 -18.90 -37.89
CA GLN A 351 -36.56 -17.97 -36.90
C GLN A 351 -35.52 -16.93 -36.48
N LEU A 352 -34.27 -17.32 -36.24
CA LEU A 352 -33.21 -16.36 -35.89
C LEU A 352 -32.99 -15.35 -37.02
N SER A 353 -33.06 -15.76 -38.27
CA SER A 353 -32.99 -14.83 -39.42
C SER A 353 -34.22 -13.94 -39.53
N ASN A 354 -35.41 -14.49 -39.38
CA ASN A 354 -36.66 -13.74 -39.52
C ASN A 354 -36.92 -12.79 -38.36
N ASN A 355 -36.50 -13.17 -37.14
CA ASN A 355 -36.68 -12.39 -35.90
C ASN A 355 -35.51 -11.46 -35.65
N PHE A 356 -34.55 -11.36 -36.58
CA PHE A 356 -33.43 -10.44 -36.41
C PHE A 356 -33.92 -9.00 -36.46
N GLY A 357 -33.75 -8.33 -35.35
CA GLY A 357 -34.08 -6.92 -35.16
C GLY A 357 -32.85 -6.08 -34.82
N GLN A 358 -32.85 -4.86 -35.28
CA GLN A 358 -31.83 -3.89 -35.02
C GLN A 358 -32.45 -2.54 -34.67
N ASN A 359 -31.93 -1.89 -33.65
CA ASN A 359 -32.29 -0.52 -33.33
C ASN A 359 -31.06 0.31 -32.97
N ILE A 360 -31.14 1.58 -33.27
CA ILE A 360 -30.21 2.62 -32.78
C ILE A 360 -31.04 3.83 -32.38
N GLY A 361 -30.66 4.45 -31.29
CA GLY A 361 -31.39 5.60 -30.78
C GLY A 361 -30.54 6.55 -30.00
N PHE A 362 -30.99 7.80 -29.94
CA PHE A 362 -30.45 8.82 -29.07
C PHE A 362 -31.40 9.01 -27.89
N ASN A 363 -30.82 9.09 -26.69
CA ASN A 363 -31.57 9.38 -25.48
C ASN A 363 -31.08 10.69 -24.87
N VAL A 364 -31.98 11.63 -24.66
CA VAL A 364 -31.71 12.88 -23.93
C VAL A 364 -32.42 12.81 -22.59
N SER A 365 -31.63 12.84 -21.52
CA SER A 365 -32.14 12.83 -20.14
C SER A 365 -31.95 14.21 -19.52
N ILE A 366 -33.05 14.86 -19.13
CA ILE A 366 -33.05 16.18 -18.53
C ILE A 366 -33.58 16.04 -17.10
N PRO A 367 -32.75 16.22 -16.07
CA PRO A 367 -33.19 16.16 -14.67
C PRO A 367 -34.00 17.43 -14.31
N ILE A 368 -35.33 17.32 -14.25
CA ILE A 368 -36.21 18.43 -13.86
C ILE A 368 -36.32 18.49 -12.33
N PHE A 369 -36.63 17.38 -11.70
CA PHE A 369 -36.70 17.22 -10.25
C PHE A 369 -36.33 15.83 -9.83
N ASN A 370 -35.33 15.73 -8.95
CA ASN A 370 -34.79 14.46 -8.45
C ASN A 370 -34.75 14.40 -6.91
N ALA A 371 -35.82 14.92 -6.27
CA ALA A 371 -35.94 15.00 -4.81
C ALA A 371 -34.71 15.68 -4.13
N GLY A 372 -34.07 16.62 -4.81
CA GLY A 372 -32.93 17.36 -4.27
C GLY A 372 -31.58 16.63 -4.31
N GLN A 373 -31.49 15.38 -4.81
CA GLN A 373 -30.27 14.57 -4.80
C GLN A 373 -29.09 15.26 -5.49
N ALA A 374 -29.27 15.83 -6.67
CA ALA A 374 -28.18 16.49 -7.39
C ALA A 374 -27.66 17.74 -6.64
N LYS A 375 -28.57 18.53 -6.04
CA LYS A 375 -28.23 19.70 -5.21
C LYS A 375 -27.47 19.26 -3.96
N ALA A 376 -27.94 18.22 -3.26
CA ALA A 376 -27.29 17.67 -2.08
C ALA A 376 -25.90 17.09 -2.43
N SER A 377 -25.75 16.40 -3.57
CA SER A 377 -24.46 15.89 -4.04
C SER A 377 -23.47 17.03 -4.30
N TYR A 378 -23.90 18.09 -4.95
CA TYR A 378 -23.10 19.30 -5.17
C TYR A 378 -22.68 19.96 -3.85
N GLN A 379 -23.59 20.12 -2.89
CA GLN A 379 -23.29 20.70 -1.59
C GLN A 379 -22.30 19.81 -0.80
N ARG A 380 -22.51 18.50 -0.79
CA ARG A 380 -21.56 17.56 -0.16
C ARG A 380 -20.17 17.63 -0.79
N ALA A 381 -20.08 17.73 -2.11
CA ALA A 381 -18.79 17.87 -2.79
C ALA A 381 -18.07 19.18 -2.39
N ASN A 382 -18.80 20.31 -2.25
CA ASN A 382 -18.22 21.56 -1.75
C ASN A 382 -17.75 21.46 -0.30
N LEU A 383 -18.53 20.82 0.58
CA LEU A 383 -18.10 20.56 1.97
C LEU A 383 -16.88 19.63 2.03
N ASN A 384 -16.80 18.65 1.12
CA ASN A 384 -15.62 17.78 1.03
C ASN A 384 -14.37 18.57 0.62
N VAL A 385 -14.47 19.57 -0.28
CA VAL A 385 -13.34 20.47 -0.58
C VAL A 385 -12.86 21.16 0.69
N LYS A 386 -13.79 21.71 1.49
CA LYS A 386 -13.46 22.35 2.77
C LYS A 386 -12.77 21.38 3.74
N ASN A 387 -13.27 20.15 3.82
CA ASN A 387 -12.66 19.11 4.66
C ASN A 387 -11.21 18.80 4.21
N VAL A 388 -10.97 18.65 2.90
CA VAL A 388 -9.63 18.41 2.35
C VAL A 388 -8.71 19.62 2.54
N GLU A 389 -9.23 20.86 2.45
CA GLU A 389 -8.49 22.08 2.77
C GLU A 389 -8.00 22.06 4.23
N LEU A 390 -8.90 21.74 5.17
CA LEU A 390 -8.55 21.62 6.60
C LEU A 390 -7.56 20.48 6.87
N GLN A 391 -7.69 19.34 6.18
CA GLN A 391 -6.72 18.24 6.29
C GLN A 391 -5.32 18.67 5.81
N LYS A 392 -5.27 19.42 4.69
CA LYS A 392 -4.00 19.99 4.20
C LYS A 392 -3.42 20.97 5.22
N GLU A 393 -4.21 21.90 5.74
CA GLU A 393 -3.78 22.85 6.76
C GLU A 393 -3.27 22.15 8.02
N GLN A 394 -3.98 21.13 8.50
CA GLN A 394 -3.54 20.32 9.63
C GLN A 394 -2.19 19.62 9.37
N ALA A 395 -1.98 19.09 8.16
CA ALA A 395 -0.71 18.48 7.78
C ALA A 395 0.43 19.51 7.71
N ASP A 396 0.16 20.73 7.23
CA ASP A 396 1.14 21.82 7.16
C ASP A 396 1.51 22.31 8.57
N VAL A 397 0.53 22.43 9.49
CA VAL A 397 0.76 22.77 10.92
C VAL A 397 1.58 21.67 11.60
N THR A 398 1.23 20.40 11.37
CA THR A 398 1.96 19.25 11.94
C THR A 398 3.40 19.21 11.43
N LEU A 399 3.63 19.42 10.14
CA LEU A 399 4.97 19.52 9.56
C LEU A 399 5.79 20.62 10.23
N LYS A 400 5.20 21.81 10.38
CA LYS A 400 5.85 22.93 11.08
C LYS A 400 6.24 22.55 12.50
N GLN A 401 5.32 21.99 13.26
CA GLN A 401 5.57 21.53 14.63
C GLN A 401 6.70 20.48 14.69
N ASN A 402 6.69 19.51 13.78
CA ASN A 402 7.71 18.46 13.73
C ASN A 402 9.10 19.06 13.45
N ILE A 403 9.22 20.02 12.53
CA ILE A 403 10.49 20.69 12.21
C ILE A 403 11.01 21.49 13.41
N TYR A 404 10.15 22.26 14.08
CA TYR A 404 10.55 23.00 15.28
C TYR A 404 10.96 22.06 16.42
N THR A 405 10.25 20.96 16.60
CA THR A 405 10.59 19.91 17.57
C THR A 405 11.92 19.25 17.21
N ALA A 406 12.15 18.90 15.95
CA ALA A 406 13.42 18.34 15.48
C ALA A 406 14.60 19.30 15.74
N TYR A 407 14.43 20.59 15.47
CA TYR A 407 15.45 21.60 15.75
C TYR A 407 15.77 21.72 17.23
N ASN A 408 14.75 21.79 18.09
CA ASN A 408 14.93 21.83 19.53
C ASN A 408 15.65 20.57 20.05
N ASN A 409 15.26 19.40 19.54
CA ASN A 409 15.89 18.13 19.89
C ASN A 409 17.37 18.09 19.45
N ALA A 410 17.69 18.58 18.24
CA ALA A 410 19.05 18.64 17.73
C ALA A 410 19.91 19.62 18.57
N THR A 411 19.35 20.77 18.96
CA THR A 411 20.02 21.73 19.83
C THR A 411 20.29 21.12 21.22
N ALA A 412 19.32 20.45 21.81
CA ALA A 412 19.48 19.76 23.09
C ALA A 412 20.50 18.61 23.00
N ALA A 413 20.50 17.85 21.90
CA ALA A 413 21.48 16.79 21.69
C ALA A 413 22.91 17.33 21.58
N LEU A 414 23.12 18.45 20.90
CA LEU A 414 24.44 19.11 20.84
C LEU A 414 24.92 19.54 22.24
N GLN A 415 24.03 20.14 23.05
CA GLN A 415 24.37 20.54 24.41
C GLN A 415 24.74 19.35 25.30
N LYS A 416 23.97 18.23 25.17
CA LYS A 416 24.27 16.98 25.88
C LYS A 416 25.60 16.37 25.42
N LEU A 417 25.91 16.41 24.13
CA LEU A 417 27.19 15.94 23.59
C LEU A 417 28.35 16.76 24.16
N ASN A 418 28.25 18.10 24.14
CA ASN A 418 29.28 18.97 24.70
C ASN A 418 29.51 18.71 26.19
N ALA A 419 28.42 18.56 26.97
CA ALA A 419 28.51 18.28 28.40
C ALA A 419 29.14 16.89 28.67
N SER A 420 28.73 15.86 27.92
CA SER A 420 29.28 14.49 28.07
C SER A 420 30.75 14.41 27.64
N THR A 421 31.14 15.14 26.60
CA THR A 421 32.56 15.26 26.17
C THR A 421 33.42 15.84 27.31
N LYS A 422 32.93 16.87 27.96
CA LYS A 422 33.62 17.44 29.12
C LYS A 422 33.67 16.51 30.33
N ALA A 423 32.57 15.73 30.52
CA ALA A 423 32.53 14.72 31.59
C ALA A 423 33.57 13.62 31.36
N VAL A 424 33.72 13.12 30.11
CA VAL A 424 34.73 12.11 29.74
C VAL A 424 36.15 12.65 29.98
N GLU A 425 36.45 13.88 29.52
CA GLU A 425 37.77 14.51 29.75
C GLU A 425 38.11 14.57 31.25
N THR A 426 37.14 14.95 32.06
CA THR A 426 37.35 15.10 33.53
C THR A 426 37.46 13.74 34.21
N ALA A 427 36.58 12.78 33.84
CA ALA A 427 36.62 11.42 34.39
C ALA A 427 37.91 10.66 33.99
N GLN A 428 38.43 10.89 32.78
CA GLN A 428 39.69 10.33 32.33
C GLN A 428 40.85 10.85 33.20
N LYS A 429 40.93 12.16 33.45
CA LYS A 429 41.95 12.73 34.34
C LYS A 429 41.83 12.17 35.74
N ALA A 430 40.62 12.03 36.28
CA ALA A 430 40.40 11.48 37.62
C ALA A 430 40.88 10.01 37.69
N TYR A 431 40.55 9.20 36.69
CA TYR A 431 41.02 7.83 36.62
C TYR A 431 42.55 7.72 36.49
N ASP A 432 43.16 8.54 35.63
CA ASP A 432 44.63 8.56 35.47
C ASP A 432 45.38 8.91 36.77
N PHE A 433 44.85 9.86 37.54
CA PHE A 433 45.38 10.19 38.86
C PHE A 433 45.13 9.08 39.90
N ALA A 434 43.92 8.47 39.88
CA ALA A 434 43.59 7.36 40.76
C ALA A 434 44.48 6.14 40.50
N SER A 435 44.71 5.79 39.21
CA SER A 435 45.60 4.71 38.80
C SER A 435 47.03 4.90 39.31
N LYS A 436 47.61 6.10 39.09
CA LYS A 436 48.97 6.43 39.57
C LYS A 436 49.07 6.35 41.10
N ARG A 437 48.08 6.84 41.84
CA ARG A 437 48.07 6.75 43.31
C ARG A 437 47.90 5.33 43.81
N TYR A 438 47.07 4.52 43.12
CA TYR A 438 46.94 3.10 43.44
C TYR A 438 48.25 2.33 43.19
N GLU A 439 48.96 2.65 42.11
CA GLU A 439 50.25 2.06 41.79
C GLU A 439 51.31 2.22 42.88
N VAL A 440 51.30 3.38 43.55
CA VAL A 440 52.21 3.65 44.64
C VAL A 440 51.62 3.35 46.03
N GLY A 441 50.46 2.68 46.09
CA GLY A 441 49.85 2.25 47.37
C GLY A 441 49.11 3.35 48.15
N LEU A 442 48.85 4.54 47.56
CA LEU A 442 48.21 5.69 48.20
C LEU A 442 46.69 5.76 47.98
N LEU A 443 46.07 4.76 47.32
CA LEU A 443 44.65 4.74 47.07
C LEU A 443 44.11 3.29 47.23
N SER A 444 42.85 3.14 47.69
CA SER A 444 42.21 1.84 47.80
C SER A 444 41.77 1.29 46.44
N SER A 445 41.64 -0.05 46.33
CA SER A 445 41.07 -0.69 45.16
C SER A 445 39.65 -0.25 44.89
N LEU A 446 38.83 -0.03 45.92
CA LEU A 446 37.47 0.47 45.80
C LEU A 446 37.39 1.86 45.16
N ASP A 447 38.29 2.79 45.57
CA ASP A 447 38.35 4.12 44.99
C ASP A 447 38.81 4.07 43.51
N LEU A 448 39.77 3.21 43.18
CA LEU A 448 40.20 3.00 41.81
C LEU A 448 39.04 2.47 40.93
N ILE A 449 38.35 1.42 41.40
CA ILE A 449 37.18 0.82 40.71
C ILE A 449 36.10 1.89 40.55
N THR A 450 35.83 2.71 41.54
CA THR A 450 34.86 3.80 41.47
C THR A 450 35.18 4.78 40.34
N ASN A 451 36.45 5.25 40.26
CA ASN A 451 36.89 6.15 39.19
C ASN A 451 36.85 5.48 37.81
N GLN A 452 37.18 4.19 37.72
CA GLN A 452 37.09 3.39 36.48
C GLN A 452 35.64 3.29 36.00
N ASN A 453 34.69 2.95 36.88
CA ASN A 453 33.27 2.88 36.58
C ASN A 453 32.67 4.22 36.19
N ASN A 454 33.13 5.32 36.82
CA ASN A 454 32.70 6.68 36.44
C ASN A 454 33.18 7.04 35.03
N LEU A 455 34.42 6.69 34.68
CA LEU A 455 34.94 6.86 33.29
C LEU A 455 34.18 6.03 32.29
N LEU A 456 33.93 4.75 32.60
CA LEU A 456 33.15 3.88 31.73
C LEU A 456 31.75 4.46 31.42
N ARG A 457 31.03 4.86 32.48
CA ARG A 457 29.71 5.50 32.34
C ARG A 457 29.78 6.78 31.52
N ALA A 458 30.80 7.64 31.76
CA ALA A 458 30.96 8.86 30.98
C ALA A 458 31.22 8.57 29.50
N LYS A 459 32.04 7.58 29.15
CA LYS A 459 32.32 7.16 27.75
C LYS A 459 31.07 6.62 27.07
N VAL A 460 30.30 5.74 27.71
CA VAL A 460 29.06 5.18 27.16
C VAL A 460 28.03 6.30 26.96
N GLN A 461 27.90 7.24 27.92
CA GLN A 461 26.98 8.37 27.77
C GLN A 461 27.38 9.32 26.65
N GLN A 462 28.67 9.63 26.49
CA GLN A 462 29.18 10.45 25.40
C GLN A 462 28.88 9.79 24.04
N LEU A 463 29.13 8.49 23.91
CA LEU A 463 28.86 7.72 22.70
C LEU A 463 27.37 7.81 22.32
N SER A 464 26.49 7.54 23.29
CA SER A 464 25.04 7.62 23.07
C SER A 464 24.61 9.02 22.61
N ASN A 465 25.13 10.08 23.27
CA ASN A 465 24.81 11.46 22.91
C ASN A 465 25.36 11.85 21.51
N GLN A 466 26.50 11.29 21.12
CA GLN A 466 27.11 11.55 19.81
C GLN A 466 26.25 11.00 18.69
N TYR A 467 25.80 9.74 18.80
CA TYR A 467 24.91 9.14 17.79
C TYR A 467 23.53 9.79 17.80
N ASP A 468 22.98 10.14 18.99
CA ASP A 468 21.71 10.90 19.07
C ASP A 468 21.81 12.25 18.36
N TYR A 469 22.90 13.00 18.54
CA TYR A 469 23.13 14.26 17.86
C TYR A 469 23.18 14.09 16.32
N ILE A 470 23.94 13.11 15.84
CA ILE A 470 24.06 12.84 14.40
C ILE A 470 22.66 12.53 13.84
N PHE A 471 21.89 11.64 14.48
CA PHE A 471 20.54 11.31 14.04
C PHE A 471 19.60 12.52 14.03
N LYS A 472 19.64 13.38 15.06
CA LYS A 472 18.78 14.57 15.10
C LYS A 472 19.12 15.59 14.01
N MET A 473 20.40 15.73 13.66
CA MET A 473 20.82 16.56 12.54
C MET A 473 20.35 16.00 11.20
N GLU A 474 20.44 14.69 11.02
CA GLU A 474 19.97 14.00 9.82
C GLU A 474 18.45 14.13 9.61
N VAL A 475 17.67 14.08 10.70
CA VAL A 475 16.21 14.34 10.64
C VAL A 475 15.91 15.75 10.11
N LEU A 476 16.71 16.76 10.47
CA LEU A 476 16.56 18.13 9.96
C LEU A 476 16.90 18.22 8.46
N GLU A 477 17.99 17.57 8.04
CA GLU A 477 18.37 17.47 6.62
C GLU A 477 17.29 16.76 5.79
N PHE A 478 16.72 15.70 6.33
CA PHE A 478 15.60 14.98 5.73
C PHE A 478 14.39 15.91 5.48
N TYR A 479 14.01 16.75 6.46
CA TYR A 479 12.93 17.73 6.25
C TYR A 479 13.28 18.79 5.19
N LYS A 480 14.55 19.14 5.02
CA LYS A 480 15.02 20.03 3.95
C LYS A 480 14.83 19.41 2.55
N GLY A 481 14.65 18.10 2.48
CA GLY A 481 14.39 17.36 1.22
C GLY A 481 15.65 16.84 0.54
N GLN A 482 16.75 16.71 1.25
CA GLN A 482 18.02 16.22 0.68
C GLN A 482 18.21 14.69 0.80
N GLY A 483 17.24 13.99 1.38
CA GLY A 483 17.35 12.55 1.66
C GLY A 483 18.32 12.24 2.80
N VAL A 484 18.61 10.95 3.03
CA VAL A 484 19.60 10.47 4.02
C VAL A 484 20.98 10.42 3.35
N LYS A 485 22.00 11.04 3.95
CA LYS A 485 23.29 11.35 3.28
C LYS A 485 24.53 10.63 3.81
N PHE A 486 24.47 9.58 4.56
CA PHE A 486 25.71 8.92 5.00
C PHE A 486 26.29 8.00 3.95
#